data_c9c402b1272437f9a989d8cd202d98c4
#
_entry.id   c9c402b1272437f9a989d8cd202d98c4
#
_cell.length_a   1.000
_cell.length_b   1.000
_cell.length_c   1.000
_cell.angle_alpha   90.00
_cell.angle_beta   90.00
_cell.angle_gamma   90.00
#
_symmetry.space_group_name_H-M   'P 1'
#
loop_
_entity.id
_entity.type
_entity.pdbx_description
1 polymer ?
#
loop_
_entity_poly.entity_id
_entity_poly.type
_entity_poly.pdbx_seq_one_letter_code
_entity_poly.pdbx_strand_id
1 'polypeptide(L)'
;MLDFKTVYECNRCLGCKTLHPQVSIINLADSRPEQDTIKFEFYAVLLIEECPNNCCCCGRKYYDYSNATMVFLTPGEIFQMSENNTLPNKGYLLAFHPDLLFQTSLKNHIKNYTFFSYRKEEALHLSQRETAQITCCFENIEDELQHPIDTHSSTILSRYIELLLDYCTRYYERQFITSD
;
A
#
# COMPACT_ATOMS: atom_id res chain seq x y z
N MET A 1 11.74 2.93 16.77
CA MET A 1 10.53 2.97 15.96
C MET A 1 10.51 4.23 15.11
N LEU A 2 10.35 4.08 13.81
CA LEU A 2 10.15 5.21 12.91
C LEU A 2 8.68 5.65 12.97
N ASP A 3 8.44 6.95 13.15
CA ASP A 3 7.09 7.52 13.21
C ASP A 3 6.97 8.59 12.11
N PHE A 4 6.25 8.26 11.04
CA PHE A 4 6.05 9.16 9.90
C PHE A 4 4.72 9.88 10.02
N LYS A 5 4.76 11.16 10.27
CA LYS A 5 3.57 12.02 10.35
C LYS A 5 3.14 12.55 8.99
N THR A 6 4.08 12.70 8.08
CA THR A 6 3.84 13.23 6.74
C THR A 6 4.44 12.32 5.68
N VAL A 7 3.86 12.39 4.48
CA VAL A 7 4.39 11.70 3.30
C VAL A 7 5.82 12.15 3.00
N TYR A 8 6.12 13.43 3.22
CA TYR A 8 7.47 13.98 3.05
C TYR A 8 8.51 13.28 3.94
N GLU A 9 8.19 13.10 5.24
CA GLU A 9 9.10 12.42 6.18
C GLU A 9 9.38 10.98 5.75
N CYS A 10 8.34 10.29 5.31
CA CYS A 10 8.46 8.92 4.80
C CYS A 10 9.36 8.87 3.57
N ASN A 11 9.11 9.73 2.58
CA ASN A 11 9.91 9.79 1.36
C ASN A 11 11.37 10.08 1.67
N ARG A 12 11.64 11.05 2.53
CA ARG A 12 13.00 11.44 2.93
C ARG A 12 13.75 10.27 3.57
N CYS A 13 13.10 9.57 4.49
CA CYS A 13 13.72 8.43 5.18
C CYS A 13 14.02 7.28 4.23
N LEU A 14 13.13 7.03 3.26
CA LEU A 14 13.27 5.94 2.30
C LEU A 14 14.04 6.32 1.03
N GLY A 15 14.59 7.53 0.99
CA GLY A 15 15.43 7.98 -0.11
C GLY A 15 14.68 8.37 -1.38
N CYS A 16 13.43 8.74 -1.27
CA CYS A 16 12.57 9.10 -2.39
C CYS A 16 12.29 10.60 -2.44
N LYS A 17 12.13 11.12 -3.66
CA LYS A 17 11.75 12.52 -3.87
C LYS A 17 10.26 12.69 -3.63
N THR A 18 9.87 13.77 -2.94
CA THR A 18 8.46 14.13 -2.77
C THR A 18 7.94 14.85 -4.01
N LEU A 19 7.01 14.22 -4.72
CA LEU A 19 6.39 14.75 -5.93
C LEU A 19 5.01 15.36 -5.66
N HIS A 20 4.33 14.90 -4.60
CA HIS A 20 3.04 15.40 -4.16
C HIS A 20 3.01 15.41 -2.63
N PRO A 21 2.43 16.44 -1.97
CA PRO A 21 2.45 16.52 -0.50
C PRO A 21 1.63 15.46 0.21
N GLN A 22 0.65 14.86 -0.47
CA GLN A 22 -0.32 13.95 0.16
C GLN A 22 -0.29 12.52 -0.39
N VAL A 23 0.42 12.27 -1.48
CA VAL A 23 0.49 10.95 -2.12
C VAL A 23 1.92 10.62 -2.51
N SER A 24 2.34 9.39 -2.28
CA SER A 24 3.64 8.89 -2.74
C SER A 24 3.54 7.43 -3.16
N ILE A 25 4.30 7.07 -4.18
CA ILE A 25 4.60 5.69 -4.54
C ILE A 25 6.09 5.48 -4.33
N ILE A 26 6.44 4.48 -3.53
CA ILE A 26 7.82 4.12 -3.20
C ILE A 26 8.09 2.71 -3.72
N ASN A 27 9.13 2.56 -4.53
CA ASN A 27 9.61 1.24 -4.95
C ASN A 27 10.41 0.63 -3.80
N LEU A 28 9.97 -0.55 -3.33
CA LEU A 28 10.58 -1.22 -2.17
C LEU A 28 12.01 -1.69 -2.44
N ALA A 29 12.36 -1.93 -3.71
CA ALA A 29 13.72 -2.32 -4.08
C ALA A 29 14.77 -1.24 -3.79
N ASP A 30 14.35 0.03 -3.80
CA ASP A 30 15.24 1.18 -3.63
C ASP A 30 15.27 1.69 -2.18
N SER A 31 14.47 1.11 -1.29
CA SER A 31 14.31 1.62 0.08
C SER A 31 14.94 0.68 1.11
N ARG A 32 15.65 1.27 2.09
CA ARG A 32 16.30 0.53 3.18
C ARG A 32 16.14 1.28 4.50
N PRO A 33 15.05 1.06 5.23
CA PRO A 33 14.90 1.68 6.55
C PRO A 33 15.86 1.05 7.54
N GLU A 34 16.33 1.88 8.47
CA GLU A 34 17.28 1.46 9.50
C GLU A 34 16.64 0.82 10.73
N GLN A 35 15.31 0.80 10.81
CA GLN A 35 14.59 0.29 11.97
C GLN A 35 13.54 -0.74 11.57
N ASP A 36 13.27 -1.66 12.51
CA ASP A 36 12.39 -2.80 12.35
C ASP A 36 10.89 -2.49 12.46
N THR A 37 10.55 -1.32 12.98
CA THR A 37 9.17 -0.94 13.25
C THR A 37 8.89 0.44 12.70
N ILE A 38 7.81 0.56 11.90
CA ILE A 38 7.39 1.82 11.30
C ILE A 38 5.93 2.09 11.67
N LYS A 39 5.66 3.30 12.13
CA LYS A 39 4.32 3.81 12.35
C LYS A 39 4.00 4.83 11.27
N PHE A 40 2.87 4.66 10.59
CA PHE A 40 2.39 5.60 9.60
C PHE A 40 1.19 6.37 10.16
N GLU A 41 1.26 7.70 10.18
CA GLU A 41 0.11 8.56 10.54
C GLU A 41 -0.76 8.89 9.32
N PHE A 42 -0.67 8.07 8.29
CA PHE A 42 -1.45 8.16 7.06
C PHE A 42 -1.76 6.74 6.55
N TYR A 43 -2.58 6.63 5.52
CA TYR A 43 -2.89 5.34 4.90
C TYR A 43 -1.67 4.81 4.14
N ALA A 44 -1.39 3.53 4.32
CA ALA A 44 -0.32 2.85 3.59
C ALA A 44 -0.84 1.54 3.01
N VAL A 45 -0.53 1.30 1.75
CA VAL A 45 -0.85 0.05 1.04
C VAL A 45 0.44 -0.52 0.48
N LEU A 46 0.80 -1.73 0.90
CA LEU A 46 2.00 -2.41 0.43
C LEU A 46 1.63 -3.53 -0.52
N LEU A 47 2.31 -3.57 -1.66
CA LEU A 47 2.33 -4.71 -2.57
C LEU A 47 3.69 -5.37 -2.45
N ILE A 48 3.71 -6.64 -2.02
CA ILE A 48 4.93 -7.40 -1.76
C ILE A 48 4.95 -8.58 -2.73
N GLU A 49 5.84 -8.54 -3.72
CA GLU A 49 5.94 -9.57 -4.76
C GLU A 49 6.87 -10.71 -4.39
N GLU A 50 7.95 -10.42 -3.66
CA GLU A 50 8.86 -11.44 -3.14
C GLU A 50 9.02 -11.24 -1.64
N CYS A 51 8.54 -12.21 -0.88
CA CYS A 51 8.80 -12.26 0.54
C CYS A 51 9.92 -13.27 0.76
N PRO A 52 11.15 -12.85 1.10
CA PRO A 52 12.14 -13.81 1.58
C PRO A 52 11.52 -14.58 2.74
N ASN A 53 11.74 -15.89 2.79
CA ASN A 53 11.25 -16.75 3.87
C ASN A 53 11.49 -16.05 5.23
N ASN A 54 10.45 -15.59 5.90
CA ASN A 54 10.41 -14.92 7.21
C ASN A 54 10.19 -13.39 7.22
N CYS A 55 9.89 -12.71 6.11
CA CYS A 55 9.77 -11.25 6.11
C CYS A 55 8.43 -10.66 6.57
N CYS A 56 7.37 -11.41 6.56
CA CYS A 56 6.06 -10.94 6.98
C CYS A 56 5.33 -12.00 7.78
N CYS A 57 4.76 -11.62 8.91
CA CYS A 57 3.84 -12.46 9.67
C CYS A 57 2.51 -12.63 8.93
N CYS A 58 2.55 -12.81 7.62
CA CYS A 58 1.39 -13.09 6.81
C CYS A 58 1.13 -14.60 6.87
N GLY A 59 -0.05 -14.97 7.28
CA GLY A 59 -0.46 -16.33 7.58
C GLY A 59 0.08 -17.40 6.60
N ARG A 60 0.60 -18.47 7.17
CA ARG A 60 1.25 -19.58 6.48
C ARG A 60 0.25 -20.49 5.78
N LYS A 61 -0.33 -20.07 4.68
CA LYS A 61 -1.08 -21.03 3.86
C LYS A 61 -0.57 -20.96 2.42
N TYR A 62 -0.17 -22.12 1.90
CA TYR A 62 0.23 -22.30 0.51
C TYR A 62 -1.04 -22.30 -0.36
N TYR A 63 -1.24 -21.25 -1.15
CA TYR A 63 -2.33 -21.18 -2.13
C TYR A 63 -1.75 -20.98 -3.52
N ASP A 64 -2.52 -21.33 -4.55
CA ASP A 64 -2.22 -20.97 -5.94
C ASP A 64 -2.14 -19.44 -6.16
N TYR A 65 -2.50 -18.66 -5.14
CA TYR A 65 -2.45 -17.22 -5.08
C TYR A 65 -1.27 -16.73 -4.22
N SER A 66 -0.08 -17.26 -4.46
CA SER A 66 1.12 -16.92 -3.71
C SER A 66 2.08 -15.98 -4.45
N ASN A 67 1.65 -15.42 -5.60
CA ASN A 67 2.51 -14.59 -6.43
C ASN A 67 2.87 -13.26 -5.75
N ALA A 68 1.92 -12.66 -5.04
CA ALA A 68 2.14 -11.44 -4.28
C ALA A 68 1.18 -11.34 -3.10
N THR A 69 1.53 -10.48 -2.16
CA THR A 69 0.74 -10.22 -0.95
C THR A 69 0.52 -8.71 -0.80
N MET A 70 -0.67 -8.31 -0.38
CA MET A 70 -0.96 -6.91 -0.06
C MET A 70 -1.29 -6.74 1.42
N VAL A 71 -0.80 -5.64 1.98
CA VAL A 71 -1.03 -5.24 3.37
C VAL A 71 -1.61 -3.82 3.38
N PHE A 72 -2.62 -3.60 4.22
CA PHE A 72 -3.35 -2.32 4.32
C PHE A 72 -3.22 -1.78 5.73
N LEU A 73 -2.79 -0.53 5.86
CA LEU A 73 -2.58 0.14 7.14
C LEU A 73 -3.36 1.44 7.19
N THR A 74 -4.11 1.65 8.28
CA THR A 74 -4.77 2.93 8.55
C THR A 74 -3.84 3.86 9.34
N PRO A 75 -4.15 5.19 9.38
CA PRO A 75 -3.37 6.11 10.20
C PRO A 75 -3.24 5.65 11.65
N GLY A 76 -2.03 5.66 12.17
CA GLY A 76 -1.70 5.24 13.53
C GLY A 76 -1.33 3.78 13.70
N GLU A 77 -1.41 2.98 12.66
CA GLU A 77 -1.01 1.57 12.72
C GLU A 77 0.50 1.39 12.61
N ILE A 78 0.98 0.36 13.27
CA ILE A 78 2.39 0.00 13.30
C ILE A 78 2.62 -1.18 12.36
N PHE A 79 3.57 -1.02 11.44
CA PHE A 79 4.06 -2.09 10.59
C PHE A 79 5.37 -2.63 11.17
N GLN A 80 5.39 -3.90 11.53
CA GLN A 80 6.57 -4.56 12.05
C GLN A 80 7.23 -5.36 10.93
N MET A 81 8.49 -5.04 10.65
CA MET A 81 9.32 -5.80 9.74
C MET A 81 9.84 -7.07 10.41
N SER A 82 10.34 -8.00 9.61
CA SER A 82 10.93 -9.23 10.12
C SER A 82 12.17 -8.98 10.98
N GLU A 83 12.59 -10.01 11.70
CA GLU A 83 13.77 -9.99 12.58
C GLU A 83 15.06 -9.50 11.91
N ASN A 84 15.12 -9.46 10.60
CA ASN A 84 16.30 -9.03 9.83
C ASN A 84 16.27 -7.55 9.41
N ASN A 85 15.33 -6.76 9.90
CA ASN A 85 15.19 -5.32 9.61
C ASN A 85 15.20 -4.98 8.11
N THR A 86 14.65 -5.86 7.28
CA THR A 86 14.61 -5.63 5.84
C THR A 86 13.18 -5.48 5.35
N LEU A 87 12.90 -4.37 4.65
CA LEU A 87 11.71 -4.29 3.82
C LEU A 87 11.78 -5.37 2.73
N PRO A 88 10.62 -5.86 2.28
CA PRO A 88 10.57 -6.75 1.12
C PRO A 88 11.36 -6.13 -0.06
N ASN A 89 12.11 -6.96 -0.77
CA ASN A 89 13.01 -6.49 -1.82
C ASN A 89 12.30 -6.07 -3.11
N LYS A 90 11.04 -6.45 -3.28
CA LYS A 90 10.31 -6.22 -4.51
C LYS A 90 8.85 -5.90 -4.22
N GLY A 91 8.39 -4.82 -4.80
CA GLY A 91 7.02 -4.35 -4.65
C GLY A 91 6.94 -2.84 -4.52
N TYR A 92 5.80 -2.36 -4.05
CA TYR A 92 5.49 -0.94 -3.94
C TYR A 92 4.84 -0.61 -2.60
N LEU A 93 5.11 0.60 -2.12
CA LEU A 93 4.38 1.23 -1.03
C LEU A 93 3.61 2.43 -1.57
N LEU A 94 2.29 2.41 -1.46
CA LEU A 94 1.44 3.58 -1.68
C LEU A 94 1.19 4.23 -0.33
N ALA A 95 1.52 5.52 -0.20
CA ALA A 95 1.18 6.34 0.95
C ALA A 95 0.22 7.44 0.53
N PHE A 96 -0.90 7.63 1.24
CA PHE A 96 -1.79 8.76 1.01
C PHE A 96 -2.31 9.31 2.33
N HIS A 97 -2.18 10.64 2.46
CA HIS A 97 -2.54 11.34 3.68
C HIS A 97 -4.06 11.53 3.78
N PRO A 98 -4.66 11.48 4.99
CA PRO A 98 -6.09 11.73 5.19
C PRO A 98 -6.59 13.06 4.60
N ASP A 99 -5.73 14.07 4.51
CA ASP A 99 -6.11 15.37 3.92
C ASP A 99 -6.53 15.26 2.45
N LEU A 100 -6.02 14.25 1.71
CA LEU A 100 -6.47 13.96 0.36
C LEU A 100 -7.97 13.60 0.32
N LEU A 101 -8.47 12.93 1.36
CA LEU A 101 -9.86 12.51 1.44
C LEU A 101 -10.81 13.70 1.47
N PHE A 102 -10.44 14.78 2.17
CA PHE A 102 -11.32 15.95 2.34
C PHE A 102 -11.56 16.72 1.04
N GLN A 103 -10.69 16.56 0.07
CA GLN A 103 -10.74 17.27 -1.21
C GLN A 103 -11.29 16.42 -2.35
N THR A 104 -11.63 15.15 -2.08
CA THR A 104 -11.99 14.18 -3.11
C THR A 104 -13.17 13.31 -2.71
N SER A 105 -13.76 12.60 -3.68
CA SER A 105 -14.84 11.64 -3.46
C SER A 105 -14.42 10.43 -2.61
N LEU A 106 -13.12 10.18 -2.49
CA LEU A 106 -12.59 9.08 -1.70
C LEU A 106 -13.05 9.14 -0.23
N LYS A 107 -13.26 10.35 0.30
CA LYS A 107 -13.82 10.55 1.65
C LYS A 107 -15.12 9.77 1.87
N ASN A 108 -16.00 9.74 0.86
CA ASN A 108 -17.29 9.07 0.95
C ASN A 108 -17.19 7.55 0.84
N HIS A 109 -16.12 7.04 0.22
CA HIS A 109 -15.95 5.63 -0.10
C HIS A 109 -14.96 4.90 0.81
N ILE A 110 -14.06 5.61 1.50
CA ILE A 110 -12.99 4.98 2.28
C ILE A 110 -13.52 4.02 3.35
N LYS A 111 -14.67 4.32 3.93
CA LYS A 111 -15.33 3.47 4.94
C LYS A 111 -15.86 2.16 4.38
N ASN A 112 -16.08 2.09 3.07
CA ASN A 112 -16.58 0.89 2.40
C ASN A 112 -15.48 -0.15 2.21
N TYR A 113 -14.22 0.26 2.34
CA TYR A 113 -13.07 -0.64 2.23
C TYR A 113 -12.78 -1.26 3.60
N THR A 114 -13.51 -2.34 3.92
CA THR A 114 -13.53 -2.99 5.24
C THR A 114 -12.21 -3.62 5.62
N PHE A 115 -11.35 -3.93 4.63
CA PHE A 115 -10.04 -4.51 4.88
C PHE A 115 -9.06 -3.55 5.57
N PHE A 116 -9.37 -2.26 5.66
CA PHE A 116 -8.62 -1.34 6.51
C PHE A 116 -8.96 -1.48 8.00
N SER A 117 -10.12 -2.04 8.36
CA SER A 117 -10.59 -2.08 9.74
C SER A 117 -10.87 -3.47 10.29
N TYR A 118 -11.52 -4.33 9.52
CA TYR A 118 -12.03 -5.60 10.04
C TYR A 118 -11.11 -6.80 9.84
N ARG A 119 -10.12 -6.72 8.97
CA ARG A 119 -9.32 -7.89 8.56
C ARG A 119 -7.83 -7.61 8.53
N LYS A 120 -7.38 -6.91 9.56
CA LYS A 120 -5.97 -6.52 9.73
C LYS A 120 -5.00 -7.69 9.76
N GLU A 121 -5.45 -8.86 10.20
CA GLU A 121 -4.62 -10.03 10.37
C GLU A 121 -4.54 -10.90 9.11
N GLU A 122 -5.40 -10.62 8.13
CA GLU A 122 -5.42 -11.38 6.88
C GLU A 122 -4.89 -10.55 5.72
N ALA A 123 -3.68 -10.83 5.31
CA ALA A 123 -3.12 -10.24 4.10
C ALA A 123 -3.89 -10.75 2.87
N LEU A 124 -4.00 -9.90 1.86
CA LEU A 124 -4.56 -10.27 0.58
C LEU A 124 -3.51 -11.02 -0.25
N HIS A 125 -3.83 -12.24 -0.69
CA HIS A 125 -2.96 -13.05 -1.52
C HIS A 125 -3.41 -12.99 -2.97
N LEU A 126 -2.50 -12.68 -3.88
CA LEU A 126 -2.78 -12.43 -5.29
C LEU A 126 -2.26 -13.54 -6.20
N SER A 127 -3.03 -13.84 -7.25
CA SER A 127 -2.55 -14.62 -8.39
C SER A 127 -1.62 -13.78 -9.26
N GLN A 128 -0.95 -14.40 -10.23
CA GLN A 128 -0.10 -13.70 -11.18
C GLN A 128 -0.88 -12.64 -11.96
N ARG A 129 -2.08 -12.98 -12.42
CA ARG A 129 -2.95 -12.04 -13.16
C ARG A 129 -3.39 -10.86 -12.29
N GLU A 130 -3.79 -11.14 -11.06
CA GLU A 130 -4.20 -10.12 -10.09
C GLU A 130 -3.02 -9.19 -9.74
N THR A 131 -1.83 -9.75 -9.55
CA THR A 131 -0.61 -8.96 -9.33
C THR A 131 -0.33 -8.00 -10.48
N ALA A 132 -0.45 -8.48 -11.71
CA ALA A 132 -0.24 -7.63 -12.90
C ALA A 132 -1.26 -6.48 -12.94
N GLN A 133 -2.52 -6.74 -12.60
CA GLN A 133 -3.57 -5.72 -12.55
C GLN A 133 -3.29 -4.66 -11.48
N ILE A 134 -2.88 -5.09 -10.30
CA ILE A 134 -2.55 -4.18 -9.20
C ILE A 134 -1.29 -3.39 -9.51
N THR A 135 -0.26 -4.01 -10.05
CA THR A 135 0.97 -3.32 -10.48
C THR A 135 0.65 -2.20 -11.48
N CYS A 136 -0.25 -2.46 -12.43
CA CYS A 136 -0.71 -1.45 -13.37
C CYS A 136 -1.35 -0.25 -12.66
N CYS A 137 -2.13 -0.48 -11.60
CA CYS A 137 -2.71 0.60 -10.79
C CYS A 137 -1.62 1.45 -10.10
N PHE A 138 -0.60 0.81 -9.54
CA PHE A 138 0.53 1.52 -8.93
C PHE A 138 1.30 2.34 -9.97
N GLU A 139 1.54 1.79 -11.14
CA GLU A 139 2.24 2.49 -12.23
C GLU A 139 1.44 3.71 -12.72
N ASN A 140 0.13 3.61 -12.81
CA ASN A 140 -0.73 4.74 -13.18
C ASN A 140 -0.65 5.88 -12.16
N ILE A 141 -0.62 5.56 -10.88
CA ILE A 141 -0.44 6.56 -9.82
C ILE A 141 0.95 7.19 -9.94
N GLU A 142 1.98 6.39 -10.16
CA GLU A 142 3.36 6.87 -10.32
C GLU A 142 3.48 7.81 -11.53
N ASP A 143 2.87 7.47 -12.65
CA ASP A 143 2.86 8.33 -13.85
C ASP A 143 2.17 9.67 -13.57
N GLU A 144 1.04 9.66 -12.87
CA GLU A 144 0.35 10.91 -12.50
C GLU A 144 1.19 11.77 -11.57
N LEU A 145 1.95 11.14 -10.66
CA LEU A 145 2.87 11.86 -9.76
C LEU A 145 4.01 12.58 -10.52
N GLN A 146 4.37 12.12 -11.72
CA GLN A 146 5.35 12.78 -12.58
C GLN A 146 4.80 14.02 -13.26
N HIS A 147 3.48 14.16 -13.35
CA HIS A 147 2.85 15.34 -13.91
C HIS A 147 2.97 16.52 -12.94
N PRO A 148 3.23 17.75 -13.44
CA PRO A 148 3.19 18.93 -12.57
C PRO A 148 1.87 19.07 -11.83
N ILE A 149 1.92 19.42 -10.55
CA ILE A 149 0.71 19.56 -9.73
C ILE A 149 -0.18 20.68 -10.27
N ASP A 150 -1.46 20.35 -10.48
CA ASP A 150 -2.49 21.29 -10.90
C ASP A 150 -3.78 21.07 -10.10
N THR A 151 -4.86 21.76 -10.48
CA THR A 151 -6.16 21.64 -9.80
C THR A 151 -6.83 20.27 -9.97
N HIS A 152 -6.37 19.46 -10.90
CA HIS A 152 -6.92 18.12 -11.18
C HIS A 152 -6.13 16.97 -10.54
N SER A 153 -4.92 17.25 -10.08
CA SER A 153 -4.00 16.21 -9.57
C SER A 153 -4.61 15.38 -8.45
N SER A 154 -5.17 16.02 -7.44
CA SER A 154 -5.76 15.31 -6.29
C SER A 154 -6.95 14.45 -6.70
N THR A 155 -7.79 14.93 -7.59
CA THR A 155 -8.95 14.17 -8.09
C THR A 155 -8.51 12.96 -8.89
N ILE A 156 -7.56 13.11 -9.81
CA ILE A 156 -7.06 12.01 -10.62
C ILE A 156 -6.38 10.96 -9.76
N LEU A 157 -5.51 11.39 -8.83
CA LEU A 157 -4.85 10.47 -7.90
C LEU A 157 -5.86 9.70 -7.04
N SER A 158 -6.88 10.38 -6.52
CA SER A 158 -7.92 9.72 -5.72
C SER A 158 -8.71 8.68 -6.51
N ARG A 159 -8.95 8.93 -7.79
CA ARG A 159 -9.67 7.98 -8.65
C ARG A 159 -8.84 6.73 -8.93
N TYR A 160 -7.55 6.87 -9.16
CA TYR A 160 -6.66 5.72 -9.29
C TYR A 160 -6.58 4.93 -7.99
N ILE A 161 -6.54 5.60 -6.84
CA ILE A 161 -6.54 4.94 -5.53
C ILE A 161 -7.87 4.18 -5.33
N GLU A 162 -9.01 4.80 -5.64
CA GLU A 162 -10.32 4.14 -5.56
C GLU A 162 -10.36 2.88 -6.44
N LEU A 163 -9.88 2.97 -7.67
CA LEU A 163 -9.85 1.81 -8.57
C LEU A 163 -8.99 0.68 -8.00
N LEU A 164 -7.80 1.00 -7.49
CA LEU A 164 -6.94 0.03 -6.81
C LEU A 164 -7.69 -0.67 -5.67
N LEU A 165 -8.35 0.11 -4.81
CA LEU A 165 -9.06 -0.42 -3.65
C LEU A 165 -10.31 -1.23 -4.05
N ASP A 166 -10.96 -0.88 -5.14
CA ASP A 166 -12.08 -1.65 -5.70
C ASP A 166 -11.62 -3.02 -6.21
N TYR A 167 -10.47 -3.09 -6.88
CA TYR A 167 -9.88 -4.37 -7.25
C TYR A 167 -9.54 -5.21 -6.02
N CYS A 168 -8.98 -4.59 -4.98
CA CYS A 168 -8.67 -5.29 -3.73
C CYS A 168 -9.93 -5.84 -3.06
N THR A 169 -11.04 -5.11 -3.09
CA THR A 169 -12.34 -5.58 -2.62
C THR A 169 -12.75 -6.86 -3.35
N ARG A 170 -12.67 -6.84 -4.67
CA ARG A 170 -12.98 -8.02 -5.51
C ARG A 170 -12.12 -9.22 -5.14
N TYR A 171 -10.82 -9.00 -4.95
CA TYR A 171 -9.89 -10.08 -4.66
C TYR A 171 -10.04 -10.63 -3.25
N TYR A 172 -10.38 -9.80 -2.27
CA TYR A 172 -10.73 -10.27 -0.93
C TYR A 172 -12.00 -11.14 -0.96
N GLU A 173 -13.03 -10.74 -1.68
CA GLU A 173 -14.24 -11.56 -1.84
C GLU A 173 -13.92 -12.92 -2.45
N ARG A 174 -13.10 -12.96 -3.50
CA ARG A 174 -12.61 -14.22 -4.08
C ARG A 174 -11.85 -15.04 -3.04
N GLN A 175 -10.97 -14.44 -2.27
CA GLN A 175 -10.14 -15.13 -1.26
C GLN A 175 -11.01 -15.78 -0.18
N PHE A 176 -12.07 -15.13 0.27
CA PHE A 176 -12.96 -15.70 1.28
C PHE A 176 -13.82 -16.83 0.75
N ILE A 177 -14.27 -16.77 -0.48
CA ILE A 177 -15.04 -17.84 -1.12
C ILE A 177 -14.15 -19.08 -1.30
N THR A 178 -12.89 -18.92 -1.64
CA THR A 178 -11.98 -20.04 -1.92
C THR A 178 -11.31 -20.62 -0.67
N SER A 179 -11.29 -19.90 0.45
CA SER A 179 -10.67 -20.37 1.70
C SER A 179 -11.62 -21.13 2.62
N ASP A 180 -12.90 -21.20 2.28
CA ASP A 180 -13.89 -22.08 2.92
C ASP A 180 -13.82 -23.48 2.25
#